data_5d96d691512cfa69ddf3b74e28eeb0f1
#
_entry.id   5d96d691512cfa69ddf3b74e28eeb0f1
#
_cell.length_a   1.000
_cell.length_b   1.000
_cell.length_c   1.000
_cell.angle_alpha   90.00
_cell.angle_beta   90.00
_cell.angle_gamma   90.00
#
_symmetry.space_group_name_H-M   'P 1'
#
loop_
_entity.id
_entity.type
_entity.pdbx_description
1 polymer ?
#
loop_
_entity_poly.entity_id
_entity_poly.type
_entity_poly.pdbx_seq_one_letter_code
_entity_poly.pdbx_strand_id
1 'polypeptide(L)'
;MRPTVIDLRRTDDSRDVVHRAVQTLAEGRSVAFPTETDYVIASSVRDADAVGRLVAMAPVRQREPRLSLALKSADEALDWAPRLSPIGRRIARRCWPGPVTILVADDHPESLVHQLHPSAKEAVVGMGRLRLRVPGHQMLADCMRMLAGPVVLAEPAAPGEQAPVTAEDVLARPGLSVTLVIDDGRARYAQPASTIEVEENDFRIVHPGIVSQETLRRLSSLMVLFVCTGNTCRSPMAETIFRQLIAERLGCRPDEIEQRGVIVASAGIAAWGGGKASTGAIEAVAETGGDLSGHESQPVTENLVRQADIIWTMTAAHRAAILAQFPEVGGRVALLSPDRLDVIDPIGGPVATYRKCAHQIREHLLARLDTLVALIPRH
;
A
#
# COMPACT_ATOMS: atom_id res chain seq x y z
N MET A 1 31.04 -6.41 -24.25
CA MET A 1 30.54 -5.24 -25.02
C MET A 1 30.30 -4.11 -24.01
N ARG A 2 30.68 -2.86 -24.31
CA ARG A 2 30.37 -1.75 -23.39
C ARG A 2 28.86 -1.47 -23.49
N PRO A 3 28.15 -1.27 -22.36
CA PRO A 3 26.74 -0.92 -22.39
C PRO A 3 26.50 0.46 -23.02
N THR A 4 25.38 0.63 -23.66
CA THR A 4 24.91 1.96 -24.07
C THR A 4 24.35 2.67 -22.85
N VAL A 5 24.73 3.93 -22.64
CA VAL A 5 24.21 4.79 -21.56
C VAL A 5 23.34 5.88 -22.17
N ILE A 6 22.11 6.05 -21.67
CA ILE A 6 21.20 7.12 -22.07
C ILE A 6 20.92 7.99 -20.84
N ASP A 7 21.33 9.25 -20.90
CA ASP A 7 21.06 10.25 -19.86
C ASP A 7 19.68 10.89 -20.09
N LEU A 8 18.71 10.56 -19.22
CA LEU A 8 17.34 11.08 -19.29
C LEU A 8 17.25 12.60 -19.12
N ARG A 9 18.21 13.19 -18.43
CA ARG A 9 18.25 14.63 -18.17
C ARG A 9 18.68 15.43 -19.41
N ARG A 10 19.20 14.72 -20.42
CA ARG A 10 19.71 15.30 -21.67
C ARG A 10 18.95 14.84 -22.91
N THR A 11 17.89 14.05 -22.73
CA THR A 11 17.07 13.58 -23.84
C THR A 11 15.87 14.50 -24.05
N ASP A 12 15.61 14.85 -25.31
CA ASP A 12 14.44 15.63 -25.69
C ASP A 12 13.19 14.77 -25.86
N ASP A 13 13.35 13.45 -26.00
CA ASP A 13 12.26 12.50 -26.17
C ASP A 13 12.41 11.28 -25.23
N SER A 14 11.74 11.35 -24.09
CA SER A 14 11.70 10.24 -23.13
C SER A 14 10.98 9.00 -23.66
N ARG A 15 10.08 9.14 -24.65
CA ARG A 15 9.36 8.04 -25.26
C ARG A 15 10.27 7.18 -26.11
N ASP A 16 11.21 7.77 -26.85
CA ASP A 16 12.23 7.02 -27.61
C ASP A 16 13.07 6.15 -26.65
N VAL A 17 13.41 6.69 -25.48
CA VAL A 17 14.15 5.93 -24.47
C VAL A 17 13.35 4.75 -23.94
N VAL A 18 12.03 4.94 -23.68
CA VAL A 18 11.12 3.84 -23.30
C VAL A 18 11.11 2.78 -24.39
N HIS A 19 10.93 3.15 -25.67
CA HIS A 19 10.92 2.19 -26.78
C HIS A 19 12.22 1.41 -26.89
N ARG A 20 13.37 2.04 -26.73
CA ARG A 20 14.69 1.37 -26.74
C ARG A 20 14.85 0.41 -25.57
N ALA A 21 14.40 0.79 -24.38
CA ALA A 21 14.44 -0.08 -23.21
C ALA A 21 13.51 -1.29 -23.37
N VAL A 22 12.28 -1.07 -23.87
CA VAL A 22 11.30 -2.13 -24.18
C VAL A 22 11.86 -3.08 -25.22
N GLN A 23 12.44 -2.57 -26.32
CA GLN A 23 13.06 -3.38 -27.36
C GLN A 23 14.20 -4.23 -26.76
N THR A 24 15.09 -3.61 -25.97
CA THR A 24 16.21 -4.31 -25.34
C THR A 24 15.72 -5.46 -24.45
N LEU A 25 14.69 -5.22 -23.64
CA LEU A 25 14.08 -6.26 -22.79
C LEU A 25 13.36 -7.34 -23.61
N ALA A 26 12.65 -6.96 -24.67
CA ALA A 26 11.95 -7.90 -25.56
C ALA A 26 12.91 -8.82 -26.35
N GLU A 27 14.12 -8.33 -26.64
CA GLU A 27 15.21 -9.10 -27.25
C GLU A 27 15.96 -10.00 -26.25
N GLY A 28 15.44 -10.14 -25.03
CA GLY A 28 16.04 -10.98 -23.99
C GLY A 28 17.33 -10.38 -23.38
N ARG A 29 17.56 -9.09 -23.54
CA ARG A 29 18.74 -8.42 -22.96
C ARG A 29 18.38 -7.71 -21.66
N SER A 30 19.40 -7.37 -20.88
CA SER A 30 19.24 -6.71 -19.57
C SER A 30 19.42 -5.20 -19.67
N VAL A 31 18.60 -4.48 -18.93
CA VAL A 31 18.63 -3.02 -18.82
C VAL A 31 18.81 -2.64 -17.35
N ALA A 32 19.74 -1.72 -17.06
CA ALA A 32 19.82 -1.10 -15.75
C ALA A 32 18.92 0.13 -15.68
N PHE A 33 18.07 0.17 -14.67
CA PHE A 33 17.13 1.28 -14.41
C PHE A 33 17.39 1.95 -13.07
N PRO A 34 17.27 3.27 -13.02
CA PRO A 34 17.12 3.95 -11.76
C PRO A 34 15.79 3.58 -11.10
N THR A 35 15.79 3.48 -9.78
CA THR A 35 14.58 3.47 -8.96
C THR A 35 14.64 4.64 -7.97
N GLU A 36 13.62 4.78 -7.16
CA GLU A 36 13.60 5.76 -6.09
C GLU A 36 14.67 5.51 -5.01
N THR A 37 15.17 4.27 -4.91
CA THR A 37 16.13 3.80 -3.88
C THR A 37 17.54 3.66 -4.41
N ASP A 38 17.71 2.90 -5.47
CA ASP A 38 18.98 2.45 -6.05
C ASP A 38 18.77 2.13 -7.53
N TYR A 39 19.83 1.68 -8.21
CA TYR A 39 19.73 1.14 -9.55
C TYR A 39 19.55 -0.38 -9.52
N VAL A 40 18.59 -0.86 -10.29
CA VAL A 40 18.26 -2.28 -10.46
C VAL A 40 18.53 -2.74 -11.88
N ILE A 41 18.78 -4.03 -12.05
CA ILE A 41 18.91 -4.63 -13.37
C ILE A 41 17.64 -5.41 -13.69
N ALA A 42 17.05 -5.14 -14.83
CA ALA A 42 15.79 -5.71 -15.26
C ALA A 42 15.99 -6.64 -16.47
N SER A 43 15.19 -7.71 -16.52
CA SER A 43 15.04 -8.59 -17.68
C SER A 43 13.60 -9.05 -17.84
N SER A 44 13.21 -9.42 -19.06
CA SER A 44 11.90 -10.01 -19.30
C SER A 44 11.83 -11.42 -18.72
N VAL A 45 10.74 -11.73 -18.03
CA VAL A 45 10.48 -13.09 -17.50
C VAL A 45 10.22 -14.12 -18.60
N ARG A 46 9.90 -13.67 -19.81
CA ARG A 46 9.56 -14.54 -20.96
C ARG A 46 10.76 -15.20 -21.63
N ASP A 47 11.97 -14.71 -21.34
CA ASP A 47 13.23 -15.26 -21.85
C ASP A 47 13.98 -15.96 -20.71
N ALA A 48 14.00 -17.29 -20.74
CA ALA A 48 14.63 -18.12 -19.72
C ALA A 48 16.15 -17.87 -19.61
N ASP A 49 16.80 -17.64 -20.74
CA ASP A 49 18.24 -17.35 -20.76
C ASP A 49 18.54 -15.97 -20.18
N ALA A 50 17.69 -14.98 -20.45
CA ALA A 50 17.79 -13.65 -19.86
C ALA A 50 17.63 -13.72 -18.32
N VAL A 51 16.66 -14.49 -17.83
CA VAL A 51 16.46 -14.73 -16.40
C VAL A 51 17.70 -15.43 -15.82
N GLY A 52 18.23 -16.46 -16.47
CA GLY A 52 19.43 -17.17 -16.04
C GLY A 52 20.66 -16.24 -15.93
N ARG A 53 20.87 -15.36 -16.92
CA ARG A 53 21.92 -14.35 -16.87
C ARG A 53 21.71 -13.36 -15.72
N LEU A 54 20.47 -12.93 -15.49
CA LEU A 54 20.15 -12.01 -14.39
C LEU A 54 20.37 -12.66 -13.02
N VAL A 55 20.00 -13.93 -12.86
CA VAL A 55 20.29 -14.73 -11.65
C VAL A 55 21.79 -14.81 -11.40
N ALA A 56 22.61 -14.99 -12.43
CA ALA A 56 24.06 -15.04 -12.28
C ALA A 56 24.66 -13.70 -11.80
N MET A 57 24.05 -12.57 -12.13
CA MET A 57 24.45 -11.23 -11.68
C MET A 57 23.92 -10.88 -10.28
N ALA A 58 22.83 -11.50 -9.84
CA ALA A 58 22.24 -11.22 -8.54
C ALA A 58 23.03 -11.88 -7.40
N PRO A 59 23.21 -11.20 -6.26
CA PRO A 59 23.86 -11.79 -5.10
C PRO A 59 23.08 -12.98 -4.56
N VAL A 60 23.78 -13.92 -3.95
CA VAL A 60 23.14 -15.05 -3.27
C VAL A 60 22.47 -14.55 -1.99
N ARG A 61 21.16 -14.81 -1.87
CA ARG A 61 20.38 -14.51 -0.67
C ARG A 61 20.00 -15.81 0.01
N GLN A 62 20.36 -15.94 1.29
CA GLN A 62 19.99 -17.13 2.05
C GLN A 62 18.49 -17.11 2.34
N ARG A 63 17.80 -18.22 1.97
CA ARG A 63 16.36 -18.43 2.23
C ARG A 63 15.40 -17.44 1.55
N GLU A 64 15.86 -16.73 0.53
CA GLU A 64 15.05 -15.78 -0.22
C GLU A 64 15.18 -16.00 -1.73
N PRO A 65 14.18 -15.56 -2.52
CA PRO A 65 14.32 -15.49 -3.97
C PRO A 65 15.48 -14.58 -4.37
N ARG A 66 16.16 -14.93 -5.43
CA ARG A 66 17.28 -14.13 -5.98
C ARG A 66 16.82 -12.85 -6.65
N LEU A 67 15.65 -12.92 -7.29
CA LEU A 67 15.06 -11.82 -8.05
C LEU A 67 13.72 -11.40 -7.44
N SER A 68 13.38 -10.14 -7.66
CA SER A 68 12.03 -9.63 -7.39
C SER A 68 11.20 -9.64 -8.66
N LEU A 69 9.93 -10.03 -8.56
CA LEU A 69 8.96 -9.82 -9.62
C LEU A 69 8.46 -8.38 -9.55
N ALA A 70 8.67 -7.62 -10.62
CA ALA A 70 8.18 -6.25 -10.74
C ALA A 70 6.72 -6.25 -11.16
N LEU A 71 5.87 -5.59 -10.39
CA LEU A 71 4.45 -5.42 -10.62
C LEU A 71 4.15 -4.00 -11.11
N LYS A 72 3.06 -3.85 -11.87
CA LYS A 72 2.62 -2.55 -12.41
C LYS A 72 1.82 -1.73 -11.39
N SER A 73 1.18 -2.41 -10.43
CA SER A 73 0.37 -1.79 -9.38
C SER A 73 0.28 -2.69 -8.15
N ALA A 74 -0.22 -2.12 -7.04
CA ALA A 74 -0.50 -2.89 -5.83
C ALA A 74 -1.63 -3.93 -6.03
N ASP A 75 -2.60 -3.64 -6.90
CA ASP A 75 -3.73 -4.54 -7.16
C ASP A 75 -3.28 -5.79 -7.92
N GLU A 76 -2.30 -5.67 -8.83
CA GLU A 76 -1.71 -6.81 -9.54
C GLU A 76 -1.08 -7.84 -8.58
N ALA A 77 -0.73 -7.45 -7.36
CA ALA A 77 -0.19 -8.39 -6.38
C ALA A 77 -1.13 -9.55 -6.04
N LEU A 78 -2.44 -9.36 -6.18
CA LEU A 78 -3.42 -10.43 -5.92
C LEU A 78 -3.44 -11.51 -7.00
N ASP A 79 -3.02 -11.20 -8.22
CA ASP A 79 -2.86 -12.20 -9.29
C ASP A 79 -1.67 -13.12 -9.02
N TRP A 80 -0.63 -12.60 -8.39
CA TRP A 80 0.60 -13.32 -8.03
C TRP A 80 0.55 -13.95 -6.65
N ALA A 81 -0.14 -13.34 -5.70
CA ALA A 81 -0.32 -13.78 -4.33
C ALA A 81 -1.79 -13.66 -3.91
N PRO A 82 -2.67 -14.55 -4.38
CA PRO A 82 -4.12 -14.47 -4.11
C PRO A 82 -4.47 -14.47 -2.62
N ARG A 83 -3.64 -15.08 -1.79
CA ARG A 83 -3.75 -15.10 -0.31
C ARG A 83 -2.96 -14.01 0.39
N LEU A 84 -2.55 -12.95 -0.32
CA LEU A 84 -1.89 -11.81 0.34
C LEU A 84 -2.72 -11.35 1.52
N SER A 85 -2.12 -11.35 2.71
CA SER A 85 -2.81 -11.06 3.97
C SER A 85 -3.36 -9.63 4.01
N PRO A 86 -4.34 -9.31 4.89
CA PRO A 86 -4.84 -7.95 5.05
C PRO A 86 -3.73 -6.92 5.30
N ILE A 87 -2.72 -7.27 6.11
CA ILE A 87 -1.55 -6.42 6.35
C ILE A 87 -0.72 -6.24 5.08
N GLY A 88 -0.45 -7.32 4.35
CA GLY A 88 0.27 -7.24 3.08
C GLY A 88 -0.43 -6.33 2.07
N ARG A 89 -1.76 -6.43 1.95
CA ARG A 89 -2.57 -5.55 1.08
C ARG A 89 -2.52 -4.09 1.51
N ARG A 90 -2.53 -3.80 2.83
CA ARG A 90 -2.41 -2.43 3.36
C ARG A 90 -1.06 -1.83 3.02
N ILE A 91 0.02 -2.56 3.32
CA ILE A 91 1.38 -2.11 3.04
C ILE A 91 1.57 -1.93 1.53
N ALA A 92 1.15 -2.90 0.70
CA ALA A 92 1.21 -2.79 -0.74
C ALA A 92 0.50 -1.52 -1.24
N ARG A 93 -0.75 -1.32 -0.86
CA ARG A 93 -1.56 -0.16 -1.28
C ARG A 93 -0.97 1.19 -0.84
N ARG A 94 -0.35 1.25 0.34
CA ARG A 94 0.18 2.49 0.92
C ARG A 94 1.64 2.77 0.59
N CYS A 95 2.41 1.73 0.24
CA CYS A 95 3.84 1.85 -0.05
C CYS A 95 4.15 1.75 -1.54
N TRP A 96 3.26 1.21 -2.35
CA TRP A 96 3.49 1.00 -3.77
C TRP A 96 2.71 1.98 -4.67
N PRO A 97 3.35 2.49 -5.74
CA PRO A 97 4.76 2.34 -6.11
C PRO A 97 5.70 2.94 -5.06
N GLY A 98 6.82 2.24 -4.75
CA GLY A 98 7.76 2.78 -3.77
C GLY A 98 8.74 1.78 -3.13
N PRO A 99 9.41 2.23 -2.06
CA PRO A 99 10.65 1.65 -1.57
C PRO A 99 10.44 0.46 -0.62
N VAL A 100 9.45 -0.38 -0.89
CA VAL A 100 9.20 -1.60 -0.10
C VAL A 100 9.15 -2.82 -1.01
N THR A 101 9.91 -3.83 -0.67
CA THR A 101 9.84 -5.17 -1.26
C THR A 101 9.11 -6.09 -0.28
N ILE A 102 8.13 -6.85 -0.76
CA ILE A 102 7.31 -7.74 0.06
C ILE A 102 7.62 -9.19 -0.30
N LEU A 103 7.95 -10.00 0.71
CA LEU A 103 8.01 -11.46 0.63
C LEU A 103 6.67 -12.02 1.11
N VAL A 104 6.05 -12.84 0.27
CA VAL A 104 4.76 -13.49 0.56
C VAL A 104 4.84 -14.99 0.36
N ALA A 105 3.99 -15.76 1.00
CA ALA A 105 3.90 -17.19 0.74
C ALA A 105 3.44 -17.46 -0.70
N ASP A 106 4.10 -18.41 -1.38
CA ASP A 106 3.70 -18.97 -2.67
C ASP A 106 2.97 -20.30 -2.44
N ASP A 107 1.75 -20.22 -1.95
CA ASP A 107 0.98 -21.38 -1.51
C ASP A 107 -0.40 -21.52 -2.18
N HIS A 108 -0.72 -20.67 -3.15
CA HIS A 108 -2.02 -20.68 -3.79
C HIS A 108 -1.96 -21.25 -5.22
N PRO A 109 -2.78 -22.26 -5.56
CA PRO A 109 -2.75 -22.92 -6.88
C PRO A 109 -3.12 -21.98 -8.05
N GLU A 110 -3.88 -20.91 -7.79
CA GLU A 110 -4.26 -19.92 -8.81
C GLU A 110 -3.24 -18.79 -8.98
N SER A 111 -2.12 -18.81 -8.26
CA SER A 111 -1.04 -17.83 -8.45
C SER A 111 -0.50 -17.89 -9.88
N LEU A 112 -0.39 -16.73 -10.54
CA LEU A 112 0.20 -16.63 -11.87
C LEU A 112 1.67 -17.08 -11.91
N VAL A 113 2.31 -17.24 -10.76
CA VAL A 113 3.69 -17.75 -10.67
C VAL A 113 3.81 -19.17 -11.25
N HIS A 114 2.72 -19.95 -11.22
CA HIS A 114 2.67 -21.30 -11.78
C HIS A 114 2.64 -21.34 -13.31
N GLN A 115 2.37 -20.19 -13.95
CA GLN A 115 2.40 -20.03 -15.40
C GLN A 115 3.76 -19.58 -15.92
N LEU A 116 4.70 -19.24 -15.03
CA LEU A 116 6.05 -18.87 -15.41
C LEU A 116 6.85 -20.09 -15.87
N HIS A 117 7.84 -19.83 -16.75
CA HIS A 117 8.84 -20.84 -17.08
C HIS A 117 9.55 -21.31 -15.78
N PRO A 118 9.93 -22.60 -15.64
CA PRO A 118 10.53 -23.13 -14.40
C PRO A 118 11.71 -22.30 -13.88
N SER A 119 12.63 -21.89 -14.77
CA SER A 119 13.80 -21.06 -14.37
C SER A 119 13.40 -19.69 -13.82
N ALA A 120 12.35 -19.08 -14.38
CA ALA A 120 11.84 -17.81 -13.90
C ALA A 120 11.14 -17.98 -12.55
N LYS A 121 10.37 -19.06 -12.39
CA LYS A 121 9.75 -19.40 -11.11
C LYS A 121 10.81 -19.61 -10.02
N GLU A 122 11.83 -20.42 -10.27
CA GLU A 122 12.94 -20.65 -9.32
C GLU A 122 13.70 -19.37 -8.96
N ALA A 123 13.73 -18.38 -9.86
CA ALA A 123 14.41 -17.11 -9.61
C ALA A 123 13.62 -16.18 -8.68
N VAL A 124 12.28 -16.19 -8.77
CA VAL A 124 11.38 -15.29 -8.00
C VAL A 124 10.74 -15.95 -6.79
N VAL A 125 10.81 -17.29 -6.70
CA VAL A 125 10.36 -18.08 -5.56
C VAL A 125 11.54 -18.76 -4.89
N GLY A 126 11.68 -18.55 -3.59
CA GLY A 126 12.70 -19.21 -2.77
C GLY A 126 12.12 -19.62 -1.43
N MET A 127 12.31 -20.88 -1.01
CA MET A 127 11.81 -21.42 0.25
C MET A 127 10.29 -21.22 0.44
N GLY A 128 9.51 -21.32 -0.64
CA GLY A 128 8.07 -21.09 -0.62
C GLY A 128 7.67 -19.63 -0.45
N ARG A 129 8.56 -18.70 -0.71
CA ARG A 129 8.30 -17.25 -0.70
C ARG A 129 8.47 -16.65 -2.07
N LEU A 130 7.53 -15.81 -2.47
CA LEU A 130 7.56 -14.99 -3.68
C LEU A 130 7.99 -13.57 -3.29
N ARG A 131 8.90 -12.96 -4.07
CA ARG A 131 9.43 -11.63 -3.83
C ARG A 131 8.82 -10.63 -4.81
N LEU A 132 8.05 -9.67 -4.30
CA LEU A 132 7.25 -8.71 -5.07
C LEU A 132 7.71 -7.27 -4.82
N ARG A 133 7.69 -6.43 -5.86
CA ARG A 133 7.92 -4.99 -5.77
C ARG A 133 7.17 -4.23 -6.86
N VAL A 134 6.65 -3.05 -6.52
CA VAL A 134 6.24 -2.04 -7.51
C VAL A 134 7.21 -0.87 -7.39
N PRO A 135 8.20 -0.75 -8.29
CA PRO A 135 9.19 0.34 -8.22
C PRO A 135 8.56 1.68 -8.57
N GLY A 136 9.01 2.75 -7.89
CA GLY A 136 8.43 4.09 -8.00
C GLY A 136 8.96 4.96 -9.14
N HIS A 137 9.82 4.45 -10.03
CA HIS A 137 10.41 5.23 -11.10
C HIS A 137 9.57 5.19 -12.38
N GLN A 138 9.22 6.37 -12.93
CA GLN A 138 8.32 6.49 -14.08
C GLN A 138 8.82 5.76 -15.32
N MET A 139 10.11 5.86 -15.66
CA MET A 139 10.69 5.19 -16.82
C MET A 139 10.49 3.67 -16.79
N LEU A 140 10.74 3.03 -15.64
CA LEU A 140 10.54 1.59 -15.49
C LEU A 140 9.05 1.23 -15.54
N ALA A 141 8.18 2.03 -14.93
CA ALA A 141 6.73 1.85 -14.98
C ALA A 141 6.20 1.93 -16.42
N ASP A 142 6.67 2.90 -17.22
CA ASP A 142 6.26 3.04 -18.63
C ASP A 142 6.75 1.87 -19.48
N CYS A 143 7.97 1.40 -19.26
CA CYS A 143 8.48 0.19 -19.93
C CYS A 143 7.63 -1.05 -19.58
N MET A 144 7.28 -1.24 -18.30
CA MET A 144 6.46 -2.38 -17.88
C MET A 144 5.06 -2.35 -18.48
N ARG A 145 4.46 -1.17 -18.68
CA ARG A 145 3.15 -1.04 -19.35
C ARG A 145 3.17 -1.49 -20.80
N MET A 146 4.29 -1.29 -21.50
CA MET A 146 4.45 -1.66 -22.91
C MET A 146 4.89 -3.11 -23.13
N LEU A 147 5.39 -3.78 -22.09
CA LEU A 147 5.81 -5.18 -22.20
C LEU A 147 4.63 -6.14 -22.07
N ALA A 148 4.67 -7.20 -22.90
CA ALA A 148 3.63 -8.22 -22.92
C ALA A 148 3.68 -9.21 -21.75
N GLY A 149 4.63 -9.08 -20.83
CA GLY A 149 4.80 -9.94 -19.66
C GLY A 149 5.51 -9.22 -18.52
N PRO A 150 5.59 -9.85 -17.36
CA PRO A 150 6.25 -9.26 -16.21
C PRO A 150 7.76 -9.11 -16.40
N VAL A 151 8.34 -8.27 -15.59
CA VAL A 151 9.78 -8.00 -15.52
C VAL A 151 10.32 -8.53 -14.21
N VAL A 152 11.49 -9.12 -14.24
CA VAL A 152 12.23 -9.49 -13.03
C VAL A 152 13.37 -8.52 -12.78
N LEU A 153 13.60 -8.23 -11.51
CA LEU A 153 14.60 -7.27 -11.06
C LEU A 153 15.67 -7.97 -10.22
N ALA A 154 16.93 -7.71 -10.53
CA ALA A 154 18.05 -7.98 -9.66
C ALA A 154 18.47 -6.69 -8.95
N GLU A 155 18.63 -6.74 -7.65
CA GLU A 155 19.32 -5.74 -6.87
C GLU A 155 20.81 -6.13 -6.85
N PRO A 156 21.72 -5.32 -7.44
CA PRO A 156 23.11 -5.75 -7.65
C PRO A 156 23.95 -5.84 -6.37
N ALA A 157 23.47 -5.29 -5.26
CA ALA A 157 24.13 -5.34 -3.97
C ALA A 157 23.57 -6.45 -3.08
N ALA A 158 24.46 -7.15 -2.38
CA ALA A 158 24.05 -8.04 -1.31
C ALA A 158 23.55 -7.24 -0.08
N PRO A 159 22.73 -7.85 0.80
CA PRO A 159 22.36 -7.21 2.04
C PRO A 159 23.58 -6.74 2.85
N GLY A 160 23.58 -5.46 3.22
CA GLY A 160 24.68 -4.82 3.94
C GLY A 160 25.80 -4.25 3.04
N GLU A 161 25.78 -4.52 1.74
CA GLU A 161 26.69 -3.87 0.78
C GLU A 161 26.11 -2.54 0.29
N GLN A 162 27.00 -1.66 -0.16
CA GLN A 162 26.60 -0.39 -0.78
C GLN A 162 25.90 -0.65 -2.11
N ALA A 163 24.62 -0.26 -2.20
CA ALA A 163 23.85 -0.35 -3.43
C ALA A 163 24.34 0.69 -4.46
N PRO A 164 24.30 0.39 -5.76
CA PRO A 164 24.57 1.37 -6.80
C PRO A 164 23.46 2.42 -6.80
N VAL A 165 23.83 3.67 -6.60
CA VAL A 165 22.87 4.80 -6.53
C VAL A 165 23.01 5.75 -7.71
N THR A 166 23.97 5.51 -8.60
CA THR A 166 24.19 6.21 -9.87
C THR A 166 24.46 5.22 -11.00
N ALA A 167 24.35 5.68 -12.24
CA ALA A 167 24.71 4.89 -13.42
C ALA A 167 26.21 4.51 -13.41
N GLU A 168 27.07 5.40 -12.92
CA GLU A 168 28.51 5.16 -12.78
C GLU A 168 28.78 4.02 -11.80
N ASP A 169 28.04 3.94 -10.69
CA ASP A 169 28.18 2.83 -9.72
C ASP A 169 27.84 1.48 -10.37
N VAL A 170 26.81 1.46 -11.24
CA VAL A 170 26.43 0.25 -12.01
C VAL A 170 27.57 -0.14 -12.96
N LEU A 171 28.10 0.83 -13.71
CA LEU A 171 29.16 0.59 -14.69
C LEU A 171 30.49 0.15 -14.05
N ALA A 172 30.77 0.63 -12.85
CA ALA A 172 31.98 0.28 -12.10
C ALA A 172 31.89 -1.10 -11.42
N ARG A 173 30.69 -1.69 -11.31
CA ARG A 173 30.51 -2.95 -10.56
C ARG A 173 30.95 -4.17 -11.39
N PRO A 174 31.90 -4.98 -10.88
CA PRO A 174 32.36 -6.17 -11.59
C PRO A 174 31.24 -7.21 -11.74
N GLY A 175 31.27 -7.93 -12.86
CA GLY A 175 30.35 -9.06 -13.10
C GLY A 175 28.96 -8.65 -13.60
N LEU A 176 28.65 -7.37 -13.70
CA LEU A 176 27.39 -6.92 -14.31
C LEU A 176 27.52 -6.90 -15.83
N SER A 177 26.62 -7.63 -16.50
CA SER A 177 26.51 -7.68 -17.97
C SER A 177 25.16 -7.07 -18.39
N VAL A 178 25.15 -5.75 -18.56
CA VAL A 178 23.97 -5.00 -19.02
C VAL A 178 24.18 -4.47 -20.43
N THR A 179 23.11 -4.40 -21.21
CA THR A 179 23.18 -3.89 -22.60
C THR A 179 22.89 -2.39 -22.64
N LEU A 180 21.98 -1.93 -21.80
CA LEU A 180 21.54 -0.55 -21.74
C LEU A 180 21.51 -0.08 -20.28
N VAL A 181 22.01 1.12 -20.03
CA VAL A 181 21.90 1.79 -18.73
C VAL A 181 21.10 3.07 -18.95
N ILE A 182 19.99 3.21 -18.24
CA ILE A 182 19.20 4.43 -18.17
C ILE A 182 19.73 5.26 -17.00
N ASP A 183 20.28 6.43 -17.30
CA ASP A 183 20.83 7.33 -16.30
C ASP A 183 19.86 8.50 -16.02
N ASP A 184 19.33 8.56 -14.80
CA ASP A 184 18.55 9.71 -14.30
C ASP A 184 19.27 10.38 -13.10
N GLY A 185 20.59 10.27 -13.05
CA GLY A 185 21.41 10.79 -11.97
C GLY A 185 21.34 9.92 -10.72
N ARG A 186 21.50 10.56 -9.58
CA ARG A 186 21.52 9.87 -8.29
C ARG A 186 20.11 9.50 -7.85
N ALA A 187 19.91 8.26 -7.44
CA ALA A 187 18.64 7.79 -6.87
C ALA A 187 18.19 8.67 -5.70
N ARG A 188 16.88 8.97 -5.66
CA ARG A 188 16.30 9.96 -4.74
C ARG A 188 16.62 9.71 -3.28
N TYR A 189 16.46 8.48 -2.82
CA TYR A 189 16.72 8.11 -1.44
C TYR A 189 18.17 7.65 -1.21
N ALA A 190 18.81 7.12 -2.25
CA ALA A 190 20.18 6.60 -2.20
C ALA A 190 20.43 5.64 -1.00
N GLN A 191 19.41 4.85 -0.69
CA GLN A 191 19.39 3.81 0.34
C GLN A 191 18.59 2.62 -0.21
N PRO A 192 18.87 1.38 0.22
CA PRO A 192 18.12 0.22 -0.27
C PRO A 192 16.64 0.26 0.11
N ALA A 193 15.81 -0.41 -0.66
CA ALA A 193 14.41 -0.65 -0.32
C ALA A 193 14.32 -1.50 0.95
N SER A 194 13.33 -1.23 1.79
CA SER A 194 13.04 -2.10 2.94
C SER A 194 12.39 -3.39 2.45
N THR A 195 12.96 -4.55 2.82
CA THR A 195 12.36 -5.85 2.52
C THR A 195 11.65 -6.38 3.76
N ILE A 196 10.38 -6.68 3.61
CA ILE A 196 9.55 -7.25 4.66
C ILE A 196 8.99 -8.60 4.23
N GLU A 197 8.80 -9.48 5.19
CA GLU A 197 7.99 -10.69 5.02
C GLU A 197 6.67 -10.49 5.73
N VAL A 198 5.56 -10.72 5.01
CA VAL A 198 4.21 -10.61 5.58
C VAL A 198 3.65 -11.97 5.90
N GLU A 199 3.06 -12.07 7.08
CA GLU A 199 2.32 -13.22 7.59
C GLU A 199 0.83 -12.88 7.69
N GLU A 200 0.01 -13.70 8.35
CA GLU A 200 -1.44 -13.47 8.43
C GLU A 200 -1.81 -12.09 9.00
N ASN A 201 -1.33 -11.78 10.21
CA ASN A 201 -1.66 -10.53 10.92
C ASN A 201 -0.42 -9.81 11.46
N ASP A 202 0.75 -10.06 10.86
CA ASP A 202 2.00 -9.42 11.24
C ASP A 202 2.94 -9.30 10.04
N PHE A 203 4.05 -8.58 10.22
CA PHE A 203 5.16 -8.55 9.29
C PHE A 203 6.48 -8.49 10.06
N ARG A 204 7.54 -9.00 9.46
CA ARG A 204 8.90 -8.82 9.96
C ARG A 204 9.79 -8.16 8.91
N ILE A 205 10.71 -7.33 9.35
CA ILE A 205 11.74 -6.76 8.48
C ILE A 205 12.80 -7.81 8.26
N VAL A 206 13.01 -8.17 7.01
CA VAL A 206 14.06 -9.10 6.57
C VAL A 206 15.34 -8.34 6.28
N HIS A 207 15.23 -7.25 5.51
CA HIS A 207 16.32 -6.31 5.28
C HIS A 207 15.86 -4.89 5.58
N PRO A 208 16.51 -4.22 6.54
CA PRO A 208 16.24 -2.82 6.80
C PRO A 208 16.65 -1.96 5.59
N GLY A 209 15.85 -0.93 5.31
CA GLY A 209 16.06 0.02 4.24
C GLY A 209 15.51 1.39 4.62
N ILE A 210 15.15 2.19 3.62
CA ILE A 210 14.70 3.59 3.81
C ILE A 210 13.42 3.72 4.64
N VAL A 211 12.53 2.73 4.61
CA VAL A 211 11.29 2.77 5.41
C VAL A 211 11.53 2.12 6.76
N SER A 212 11.43 2.91 7.83
CA SER A 212 11.65 2.43 9.19
C SER A 212 10.57 1.46 9.67
N GLN A 213 10.88 0.66 10.69
CA GLN A 213 9.93 -0.26 11.31
C GLN A 213 8.71 0.48 11.87
N GLU A 214 8.91 1.64 12.48
CA GLU A 214 7.83 2.47 13.01
C GLU A 214 6.89 2.94 11.89
N THR A 215 7.44 3.42 10.78
CA THR A 215 6.67 3.80 9.60
C THR A 215 5.89 2.61 9.04
N LEU A 216 6.52 1.44 8.92
CA LEU A 216 5.85 0.22 8.44
C LEU A 216 4.72 -0.22 9.38
N ARG A 217 4.91 -0.15 10.70
CA ARG A 217 3.84 -0.42 11.67
C ARG A 217 2.64 0.51 11.48
N ARG A 218 2.89 1.81 11.32
CA ARG A 218 1.83 2.79 11.05
C ARG A 218 1.13 2.50 9.71
N LEU A 219 1.88 2.16 8.66
CA LEU A 219 1.32 1.83 7.35
C LEU A 219 0.56 0.49 7.33
N SER A 220 0.83 -0.41 8.25
CA SER A 220 0.10 -1.68 8.42
C SER A 220 -1.17 -1.54 9.28
N SER A 221 -1.34 -0.44 10.00
CA SER A 221 -2.49 -0.21 10.89
C SER A 221 -3.82 -0.28 10.16
N LEU A 222 -4.85 -0.82 10.82
CA LEU A 222 -6.23 -0.80 10.34
C LEU A 222 -6.76 0.63 10.36
N MET A 223 -7.15 1.18 9.21
CA MET A 223 -7.73 2.51 9.12
C MET A 223 -9.23 2.44 8.82
N VAL A 224 -10.03 2.98 9.75
CA VAL A 224 -11.49 3.08 9.62
C VAL A 224 -11.88 4.54 9.40
N LEU A 225 -12.63 4.81 8.33
CA LEU A 225 -13.12 6.14 7.98
C LEU A 225 -14.65 6.19 8.09
N PHE A 226 -15.15 7.12 8.87
CA PHE A 226 -16.59 7.39 8.98
C PHE A 226 -16.99 8.58 8.13
N VAL A 227 -18.06 8.44 7.31
CA VAL A 227 -18.46 9.49 6.36
C VAL A 227 -19.94 9.87 6.55
N CYS A 228 -20.17 11.19 6.69
CA CYS A 228 -21.51 11.79 6.65
C CYS A 228 -21.54 13.01 5.70
N THR A 229 -22.50 13.90 5.82
CA THR A 229 -22.61 15.11 4.98
C THR A 229 -21.57 16.16 5.40
N GLY A 230 -21.72 16.76 6.59
CA GLY A 230 -20.97 17.94 7.03
C GLY A 230 -19.82 17.65 7.98
N ASN A 231 -19.63 16.41 8.43
CA ASN A 231 -18.62 16.02 9.43
C ASN A 231 -18.73 16.83 10.75
N THR A 232 -19.96 17.15 11.17
CA THR A 232 -20.21 17.91 12.41
C THR A 232 -21.09 17.18 13.42
N CYS A 233 -21.80 16.11 13.00
CA CYS A 233 -22.71 15.37 13.88
C CYS A 233 -22.42 13.86 13.83
N ARG A 234 -22.96 13.12 12.86
CA ARG A 234 -22.97 11.64 12.81
C ARG A 234 -21.58 11.01 12.74
N SER A 235 -20.74 11.42 11.78
CA SER A 235 -19.41 10.80 11.62
C SER A 235 -18.44 11.12 12.75
N PRO A 236 -18.43 12.33 13.37
CA PRO A 236 -17.61 12.57 14.56
C PRO A 236 -18.09 11.76 15.79
N MET A 237 -19.40 11.66 16.00
CA MET A 237 -19.95 10.79 17.05
C MET A 237 -19.52 9.33 16.83
N ALA A 238 -19.60 8.84 15.59
CA ALA A 238 -19.19 7.48 15.27
C ALA A 238 -17.69 7.25 15.48
N GLU A 239 -16.84 8.19 15.10
CA GLU A 239 -15.41 8.16 15.35
C GLU A 239 -15.10 8.04 16.84
N THR A 240 -15.70 8.91 17.67
CA THR A 240 -15.42 8.95 19.12
C THR A 240 -15.95 7.70 19.81
N ILE A 241 -17.18 7.26 19.49
CA ILE A 241 -17.75 6.03 20.07
C ILE A 241 -16.92 4.82 19.64
N PHE A 242 -16.47 4.77 18.40
CA PHE A 242 -15.61 3.66 17.93
C PHE A 242 -14.25 3.64 18.63
N ARG A 243 -13.61 4.81 18.84
CA ARG A 243 -12.35 4.90 19.61
C ARG A 243 -12.53 4.33 21.02
N GLN A 244 -13.62 4.62 21.70
CA GLN A 244 -13.92 4.07 23.03
C GLN A 244 -14.10 2.55 22.99
N LEU A 245 -14.95 2.04 22.08
CA LEU A 245 -15.25 0.62 21.97
C LEU A 245 -14.02 -0.22 21.62
N ILE A 246 -13.19 0.26 20.70
CA ILE A 246 -11.98 -0.46 20.30
C ILE A 246 -10.91 -0.40 21.40
N ALA A 247 -10.79 0.72 22.11
CA ALA A 247 -9.87 0.87 23.24
C ALA A 247 -10.24 -0.09 24.37
N GLU A 248 -11.52 -0.18 24.72
CA GLU A 248 -12.04 -1.15 25.70
C GLU A 248 -11.70 -2.57 25.30
N ARG A 249 -11.91 -2.92 24.03
CA ARG A 249 -11.63 -4.25 23.48
C ARG A 249 -10.15 -4.61 23.46
N LEU A 250 -9.26 -3.62 23.28
CA LEU A 250 -7.80 -3.76 23.25
C LEU A 250 -7.16 -3.59 24.64
N GLY A 251 -7.92 -3.24 25.67
CA GLY A 251 -7.41 -2.99 27.01
C GLY A 251 -6.46 -1.81 27.09
N CYS A 252 -6.75 -0.72 26.37
CA CYS A 252 -5.92 0.50 26.34
C CYS A 252 -6.81 1.75 26.43
N ARG A 253 -6.20 2.94 26.49
CA ARG A 253 -6.95 4.20 26.43
C ARG A 253 -7.31 4.56 24.99
N PRO A 254 -8.36 5.39 24.75
CA PRO A 254 -8.76 5.83 23.41
C PRO A 254 -7.68 6.59 22.63
N ASP A 255 -6.75 7.27 23.32
CA ASP A 255 -5.61 7.97 22.73
C ASP A 255 -4.43 7.04 22.37
N GLU A 256 -4.45 5.80 22.86
CA GLU A 256 -3.39 4.80 22.62
C GLU A 256 -3.71 3.84 21.46
N ILE A 257 -4.91 3.88 20.88
CA ILE A 257 -5.32 2.90 19.84
C ILE A 257 -4.43 2.93 18.60
N GLU A 258 -3.83 4.08 18.27
CA GLU A 258 -2.91 4.17 17.13
C GLU A 258 -1.64 3.35 17.36
N GLN A 259 -1.16 3.30 18.59
CA GLN A 259 -0.02 2.46 18.99
C GLN A 259 -0.39 0.96 18.97
N ARG A 260 -1.69 0.64 19.02
CA ARG A 260 -2.25 -0.70 18.90
C ARG A 260 -2.66 -1.05 17.47
N GLY A 261 -2.23 -0.27 16.48
CA GLY A 261 -2.46 -0.56 15.07
C GLY A 261 -3.85 -0.21 14.55
N VAL A 262 -4.58 0.75 15.16
CA VAL A 262 -5.88 1.21 14.71
C VAL A 262 -5.88 2.73 14.51
N ILE A 263 -6.16 3.16 13.28
CA ILE A 263 -6.33 4.58 12.92
C ILE A 263 -7.81 4.82 12.64
N VAL A 264 -8.36 5.85 13.25
CA VAL A 264 -9.77 6.22 13.06
C VAL A 264 -9.85 7.67 12.61
N ALA A 265 -10.66 7.91 11.59
CA ALA A 265 -10.92 9.25 11.08
C ALA A 265 -12.39 9.42 10.71
N SER A 266 -12.86 10.64 10.65
CA SER A 266 -14.16 10.99 10.08
C SER A 266 -14.05 12.12 9.07
N ALA A 267 -14.95 12.15 8.07
CA ALA A 267 -14.99 13.17 7.04
C ALA A 267 -16.42 13.43 6.55
N GLY A 268 -16.61 14.49 5.79
CA GLY A 268 -17.89 14.82 5.18
C GLY A 268 -17.82 14.99 3.67
N ILE A 269 -18.84 14.50 2.95
CA ILE A 269 -18.91 14.64 1.49
C ILE A 269 -19.09 16.10 1.05
N ALA A 270 -19.67 16.94 1.93
CA ALA A 270 -19.87 18.37 1.71
C ALA A 270 -19.36 19.20 2.91
N ALA A 271 -18.33 18.71 3.61
CA ALA A 271 -17.71 19.42 4.71
C ALA A 271 -16.79 20.52 4.21
N TRP A 272 -16.77 21.62 4.95
CA TRP A 272 -15.71 22.63 4.90
C TRP A 272 -14.73 22.35 6.06
N GLY A 273 -13.44 22.59 5.85
CA GLY A 273 -12.46 22.36 6.90
C GLY A 273 -12.62 23.32 8.10
N GLY A 274 -12.36 22.83 9.31
CA GLY A 274 -12.31 23.63 10.54
C GLY A 274 -13.63 23.90 11.25
N GLY A 275 -14.78 23.36 10.76
CA GLY A 275 -16.05 23.45 11.46
C GLY A 275 -16.08 22.62 12.74
N LYS A 276 -16.62 23.19 13.82
CA LYS A 276 -16.74 22.46 15.11
C LYS A 276 -17.87 21.43 15.07
N ALA A 277 -17.78 20.43 15.94
CA ALA A 277 -18.90 19.52 16.18
C ALA A 277 -20.12 20.28 16.68
N SER A 278 -21.33 19.84 16.31
CA SER A 278 -22.56 20.45 16.81
C SER A 278 -22.68 20.25 18.32
N THR A 279 -23.25 21.25 19.01
CA THR A 279 -23.44 21.21 20.49
C THR A 279 -24.15 19.94 20.95
N GLY A 280 -25.21 19.53 20.23
CA GLY A 280 -25.95 18.31 20.56
C GLY A 280 -25.11 17.04 20.37
N ALA A 281 -24.14 17.00 19.43
CA ALA A 281 -23.23 15.88 19.27
C ALA A 281 -22.20 15.82 20.42
N ILE A 282 -21.67 16.99 20.82
CA ILE A 282 -20.74 17.09 21.95
C ILE A 282 -21.45 16.59 23.23
N GLU A 283 -22.65 17.08 23.54
CA GLU A 283 -23.41 16.69 24.71
C GLU A 283 -23.74 15.19 24.72
N ALA A 284 -24.23 14.65 23.59
CA ALA A 284 -24.62 13.25 23.50
C ALA A 284 -23.43 12.29 23.68
N VAL A 285 -22.24 12.65 23.19
CA VAL A 285 -21.02 11.83 23.34
C VAL A 285 -20.40 11.97 24.73
N ALA A 286 -20.46 13.17 25.33
CA ALA A 286 -19.96 13.39 26.68
C ALA A 286 -20.67 12.53 27.74
N GLU A 287 -21.95 12.23 27.56
CA GLU A 287 -22.73 11.34 28.45
C GLU A 287 -22.16 9.90 28.46
N THR A 288 -21.45 9.49 27.42
CA THR A 288 -20.77 8.17 27.34
C THR A 288 -19.28 8.25 27.63
N GLY A 289 -18.79 9.41 28.15
CA GLY A 289 -17.39 9.62 28.49
C GLY A 289 -16.48 9.94 27.29
N GLY A 290 -17.06 10.28 26.14
CA GLY A 290 -16.31 10.73 24.96
C GLY A 290 -16.12 12.26 24.95
N ASP A 291 -15.15 12.72 24.16
CA ASP A 291 -14.89 14.15 23.97
C ASP A 291 -14.84 14.50 22.47
N LEU A 292 -15.69 15.43 22.06
CA LEU A 292 -15.75 16.03 20.73
C LEU A 292 -15.42 17.52 20.73
N SER A 293 -14.99 18.08 21.85
CA SER A 293 -14.72 19.52 21.98
C SER A 293 -13.61 20.00 21.05
N GLY A 294 -12.61 19.15 20.81
CA GLY A 294 -11.49 19.39 19.91
C GLY A 294 -11.74 19.05 18.44
N HIS A 295 -12.93 18.53 18.08
CA HIS A 295 -13.21 18.12 16.71
C HIS A 295 -13.20 19.30 15.72
N GLU A 296 -12.61 19.08 14.56
CA GLU A 296 -12.68 19.96 13.41
C GLU A 296 -13.09 19.17 12.17
N SER A 297 -14.14 19.66 11.51
CA SER A 297 -14.64 19.00 10.30
C SER A 297 -13.63 19.06 9.17
N GLN A 298 -13.57 17.98 8.37
CA GLN A 298 -12.73 17.88 7.19
C GLN A 298 -13.49 17.28 6.02
N PRO A 299 -13.18 17.70 4.78
CA PRO A 299 -13.78 17.10 3.60
C PRO A 299 -13.24 15.68 3.36
N VAL A 300 -14.03 14.89 2.65
CA VAL A 300 -13.53 13.64 2.06
C VAL A 300 -12.46 13.99 0.99
N THR A 301 -11.29 13.42 1.13
CA THR A 301 -10.19 13.58 0.18
C THR A 301 -9.79 12.24 -0.44
N GLU A 302 -9.23 12.27 -1.64
CA GLU A 302 -8.70 11.08 -2.30
C GLU A 302 -7.70 10.32 -1.40
N ASN A 303 -6.85 11.06 -0.69
CA ASN A 303 -5.86 10.48 0.21
C ASN A 303 -6.52 9.70 1.37
N LEU A 304 -7.52 10.27 2.04
CA LEU A 304 -8.26 9.59 3.11
C LEU A 304 -8.94 8.31 2.60
N VAL A 305 -9.60 8.41 1.45
CA VAL A 305 -10.34 7.29 0.84
C VAL A 305 -9.39 6.18 0.39
N ARG A 306 -8.26 6.52 -0.21
CA ARG A 306 -7.25 5.54 -0.61
C ARG A 306 -6.60 4.82 0.57
N GLN A 307 -6.32 5.54 1.65
CA GLN A 307 -5.68 4.96 2.84
C GLN A 307 -6.62 4.12 3.69
N ALA A 308 -7.93 4.43 3.71
CA ALA A 308 -8.90 3.71 4.50
C ALA A 308 -9.06 2.24 4.07
N ASP A 309 -9.05 1.33 5.04
CA ASP A 309 -9.36 -0.09 4.82
C ASP A 309 -10.85 -0.35 4.83
N ILE A 310 -11.54 0.41 5.66
CA ILE A 310 -12.99 0.34 5.84
C ILE A 310 -13.53 1.77 5.80
N ILE A 311 -14.53 1.99 4.96
CA ILE A 311 -15.23 3.26 4.85
C ILE A 311 -16.68 3.02 5.21
N TRP A 312 -17.10 3.51 6.37
CA TRP A 312 -18.48 3.40 6.81
C TRP A 312 -19.24 4.71 6.62
N THR A 313 -20.28 4.63 5.84
CA THR A 313 -21.16 5.76 5.53
C THR A 313 -22.42 5.72 6.38
N MET A 314 -22.91 6.89 6.77
CA MET A 314 -24.11 7.00 7.61
C MET A 314 -25.39 6.71 6.85
N THR A 315 -25.41 6.89 5.53
CA THR A 315 -26.59 6.66 4.69
C THR A 315 -26.22 6.06 3.34
N ALA A 316 -27.20 5.48 2.64
CA ALA A 316 -27.04 4.98 1.28
C ALA A 316 -26.64 6.10 0.30
N ALA A 317 -27.11 7.32 0.49
CA ALA A 317 -26.73 8.48 -0.31
C ALA A 317 -25.26 8.84 -0.15
N HIS A 318 -24.71 8.79 1.07
CA HIS A 318 -23.27 9.00 1.29
C HIS A 318 -22.43 7.92 0.60
N ARG A 319 -22.87 6.65 0.67
CA ARG A 319 -22.20 5.55 -0.01
C ARG A 319 -22.18 5.77 -1.52
N ALA A 320 -23.33 6.14 -2.11
CA ALA A 320 -23.43 6.41 -3.53
C ALA A 320 -22.51 7.57 -3.97
N ALA A 321 -22.43 8.65 -3.18
CA ALA A 321 -21.56 9.79 -3.45
C ALA A 321 -20.07 9.39 -3.46
N ILE A 322 -19.62 8.58 -2.47
CA ILE A 322 -18.24 8.06 -2.44
C ILE A 322 -17.95 7.19 -3.67
N LEU A 323 -18.86 6.28 -4.03
CA LEU A 323 -18.65 5.38 -5.16
C LEU A 323 -18.70 6.09 -6.52
N ALA A 324 -19.47 7.17 -6.63
CA ALA A 324 -19.48 8.00 -7.84
C ALA A 324 -18.16 8.73 -8.07
N GLN A 325 -17.49 9.15 -7.00
CA GLN A 325 -16.21 9.86 -7.07
C GLN A 325 -15.00 8.92 -7.07
N PHE A 326 -15.09 7.78 -6.36
CA PHE A 326 -14.01 6.81 -6.16
C PHE A 326 -14.52 5.38 -6.38
N PRO A 327 -14.81 4.97 -7.61
CA PRO A 327 -15.39 3.64 -7.90
C PRO A 327 -14.47 2.48 -7.46
N GLU A 328 -13.16 2.69 -7.46
CA GLU A 328 -12.15 1.68 -7.10
C GLU A 328 -12.21 1.23 -5.64
N VAL A 329 -12.86 1.99 -4.76
CA VAL A 329 -12.98 1.62 -3.34
C VAL A 329 -14.23 0.81 -3.01
N GLY A 330 -15.00 0.38 -4.01
CA GLY A 330 -16.30 -0.28 -3.84
C GLY A 330 -16.29 -1.46 -2.87
N GLY A 331 -15.25 -2.26 -2.85
CA GLY A 331 -15.09 -3.38 -1.91
C GLY A 331 -14.83 -2.98 -0.46
N ARG A 332 -14.55 -1.68 -0.18
CA ARG A 332 -14.22 -1.16 1.16
C ARG A 332 -15.26 -0.21 1.72
N VAL A 333 -16.28 0.15 0.92
CA VAL A 333 -17.34 1.10 1.30
C VAL A 333 -18.63 0.36 1.62
N ALA A 334 -19.12 0.54 2.84
CA ALA A 334 -20.38 -0.03 3.30
C ALA A 334 -21.16 0.98 4.16
N LEU A 335 -22.45 0.71 4.36
CA LEU A 335 -23.24 1.38 5.39
C LEU A 335 -22.72 0.98 6.78
N LEU A 336 -22.74 1.90 7.74
CA LEU A 336 -22.40 1.59 9.13
C LEU A 336 -23.36 0.53 9.69
N SER A 337 -24.65 0.66 9.39
CA SER A 337 -25.66 -0.33 9.77
C SER A 337 -25.41 -1.68 9.08
N PRO A 338 -25.30 -2.80 9.80
CA PRO A 338 -25.24 -4.13 9.22
C PRO A 338 -26.52 -4.48 8.45
N ASP A 339 -27.69 -3.97 8.88
CA ASP A 339 -29.00 -4.21 8.27
C ASP A 339 -29.27 -3.29 7.06
N ARG A 340 -28.27 -2.53 6.63
CA ARG A 340 -28.34 -1.56 5.51
C ARG A 340 -29.34 -0.44 5.70
N LEU A 341 -29.64 -0.07 6.94
CA LEU A 341 -30.51 1.07 7.29
C LEU A 341 -29.67 2.34 7.42
N ASP A 342 -30.27 3.47 7.11
CA ASP A 342 -29.67 4.77 7.30
C ASP A 342 -29.60 5.15 8.79
N VAL A 343 -28.50 5.78 9.20
CA VAL A 343 -28.39 6.39 10.53
C VAL A 343 -29.17 7.69 10.56
N ILE A 344 -30.01 7.84 11.59
CA ILE A 344 -30.86 9.02 11.80
C ILE A 344 -30.02 10.30 11.73
N ASP A 345 -30.54 11.33 11.02
CA ASP A 345 -29.89 12.65 10.99
C ASP A 345 -30.42 13.52 12.15
N PRO A 346 -29.56 13.85 13.14
CA PRO A 346 -29.98 14.63 14.29
C PRO A 346 -29.94 16.15 14.05
N ILE A 347 -29.42 16.62 12.88
CA ILE A 347 -29.17 18.04 12.62
C ILE A 347 -30.40 18.90 12.85
N GLY A 348 -30.24 20.00 13.62
CA GLY A 348 -31.33 20.92 13.94
C GLY A 348 -32.35 20.39 14.95
N GLY A 349 -32.24 19.14 15.38
CA GLY A 349 -33.11 18.54 16.39
C GLY A 349 -32.65 18.82 17.85
N PRO A 350 -33.50 18.50 18.82
CA PRO A 350 -33.14 18.59 20.24
C PRO A 350 -32.07 17.53 20.60
N VAL A 351 -31.36 17.72 21.73
CA VAL A 351 -30.31 16.81 22.22
C VAL A 351 -30.80 15.35 22.32
N ALA A 352 -32.06 15.13 22.63
CA ALA A 352 -32.65 13.80 22.65
C ALA A 352 -32.56 13.06 21.29
N THR A 353 -32.57 13.76 20.16
CA THR A 353 -32.38 13.17 18.83
C THR A 353 -30.91 12.77 18.62
N TYR A 354 -29.97 13.57 19.11
CA TYR A 354 -28.54 13.23 19.08
C TYR A 354 -28.23 12.01 19.95
N ARG A 355 -28.84 11.90 21.15
CA ARG A 355 -28.72 10.69 22.01
C ARG A 355 -29.22 9.43 21.28
N LYS A 356 -30.37 9.51 20.61
CA LYS A 356 -30.91 8.40 19.82
C LYS A 356 -29.97 8.02 18.68
N CYS A 357 -29.41 9.01 17.99
CA CYS A 357 -28.41 8.79 16.93
C CYS A 357 -27.14 8.14 17.47
N ALA A 358 -26.59 8.63 18.57
CA ALA A 358 -25.40 8.08 19.24
C ALA A 358 -25.64 6.62 19.68
N HIS A 359 -26.82 6.32 20.24
CA HIS A 359 -27.21 4.96 20.61
C HIS A 359 -27.27 4.03 19.39
N GLN A 360 -27.94 4.44 18.31
CA GLN A 360 -28.00 3.69 17.06
C GLN A 360 -26.61 3.42 16.49
N ILE A 361 -25.72 4.43 16.46
CA ILE A 361 -24.32 4.30 16.02
C ILE A 361 -23.61 3.26 16.88
N ARG A 362 -23.73 3.33 18.21
CA ARG A 362 -23.09 2.39 19.13
C ARG A 362 -23.54 0.94 18.90
N GLU A 363 -24.84 0.71 18.71
CA GLU A 363 -25.37 -0.63 18.43
C GLU A 363 -24.79 -1.20 17.13
N HIS A 364 -24.74 -0.41 16.06
CA HIS A 364 -24.18 -0.82 14.78
C HIS A 364 -22.68 -1.12 14.88
N LEU A 365 -21.92 -0.32 15.64
CA LEU A 365 -20.50 -0.53 15.89
C LEU A 365 -20.24 -1.82 16.68
N LEU A 366 -21.01 -2.07 17.74
CA LEU A 366 -20.90 -3.30 18.54
C LEU A 366 -21.12 -4.56 17.69
N ALA A 367 -22.10 -4.54 16.79
CA ALA A 367 -22.38 -5.67 15.89
C ALA A 367 -21.23 -5.97 14.90
N ARG A 368 -20.30 -5.03 14.71
CA ARG A 368 -19.16 -5.16 13.77
C ARG A 368 -17.82 -5.34 14.47
N LEU A 369 -17.76 -5.14 15.78
CA LEU A 369 -16.50 -4.99 16.52
C LEU A 369 -15.60 -6.23 16.45
N ASP A 370 -16.17 -7.43 16.63
CA ASP A 370 -15.38 -8.68 16.63
C ASP A 370 -14.74 -8.96 15.26
N THR A 371 -15.45 -8.66 14.18
CA THR A 371 -14.90 -8.81 12.82
C THR A 371 -13.71 -7.86 12.58
N LEU A 372 -13.77 -6.65 13.17
CA LEU A 372 -12.69 -5.66 13.03
C LEU A 372 -11.45 -6.04 13.82
N VAL A 373 -11.63 -6.54 15.04
CA VAL A 373 -10.50 -6.95 15.90
C VAL A 373 -9.64 -7.99 15.22
N ALA A 374 -10.24 -8.88 14.45
CA ALA A 374 -9.51 -9.90 13.67
C ALA A 374 -8.60 -9.30 12.57
N LEU A 375 -8.84 -8.05 12.17
CA LEU A 375 -8.06 -7.33 11.15
C LEU A 375 -6.95 -6.46 11.73
N ILE A 376 -6.87 -6.31 13.05
CA ILE A 376 -5.85 -5.47 13.71
C ILE A 376 -4.50 -6.20 13.68
N PRO A 377 -3.40 -5.51 13.35
CA PRO A 377 -2.05 -6.08 13.45
C PRO A 377 -1.72 -6.56 14.87
N ARG A 378 -0.86 -7.58 14.98
CA ARG A 378 -0.47 -8.18 16.28
C ARG A 378 0.91 -7.72 16.78
N HIS A 379 1.46 -6.61 16.27
CA HIS A 379 2.79 -6.11 16.70
C HIS A 379 2.78 -5.16 17.87
#